data_3c25028593cb1aa77d4364d5281d7147
#
_entry.id   3c25028593cb1aa77d4364d5281d7147
#
_cell.length_a   1.000
_cell.length_b   1.000
_cell.length_c   1.000
_cell.angle_alpha   90.00
_cell.angle_beta   90.00
_cell.angle_gamma   90.00
#
_symmetry.space_group_name_H-M   'P 1'
#
loop_
_entity.id
_entity.type
_entity.pdbx_description
1 polymer ?
#
loop_
_entity_poly.entity_id
_entity_poly.type
_entity_poly.pdbx_seq_one_letter_code
_entity_poly.pdbx_strand_id
1 'polypeptide(L)'
;MSEITCRQSYSVARSEVRKVAVDLGENTAGVETGVLKAGDTVASGAIAVSEKPTGATDPTLSAVTVNSSGLYVGGRLCSAGEAVTFTLTLGASQTYGRYVLLLTVVTTNGETIKRRLLLDVGAE
;
A
#
# COMPACT_ATOMS: atom_id res chain seq x y z
N MET A 1 11.11 -8.58 -16.34
CA MET A 1 10.18 -7.47 -16.32
C MET A 1 10.62 -6.47 -15.28
N SER A 2 10.53 -5.22 -15.62
CA SER A 2 10.91 -4.19 -14.67
C SER A 2 9.93 -4.14 -13.50
N GLU A 3 10.43 -3.67 -12.38
CA GLU A 3 9.62 -3.43 -11.22
C GLU A 3 8.58 -2.36 -11.53
N ILE A 4 7.35 -2.61 -11.13
CA ILE A 4 6.29 -1.62 -11.27
C ILE A 4 6.21 -0.84 -9.96
N THR A 5 6.49 0.45 -10.05
CA THR A 5 6.41 1.33 -8.90
C THR A 5 4.99 1.81 -8.71
N CYS A 6 4.46 1.66 -7.51
CA CYS A 6 3.18 2.22 -7.17
C CYS A 6 3.28 3.73 -7.20
N ARG A 7 2.33 4.39 -7.86
CA ARG A 7 2.34 5.85 -7.98
C ARG A 7 1.70 6.53 -6.79
N GLN A 8 1.22 5.77 -5.82
CA GLN A 8 0.61 6.35 -4.65
C GLN A 8 1.66 7.02 -3.78
N SER A 9 1.37 8.24 -3.40
CA SER A 9 2.21 9.03 -2.54
C SER A 9 1.33 9.65 -1.47
N TYR A 10 1.77 9.55 -0.22
CA TYR A 10 1.00 10.06 0.92
C TYR A 10 1.84 11.10 1.64
N SER A 11 1.23 12.25 1.91
CA SER A 11 1.84 13.28 2.76
C SER A 11 1.19 13.21 4.12
N VAL A 12 1.98 13.01 5.14
CA VAL A 12 1.49 12.85 6.51
C VAL A 12 2.31 13.69 7.48
N ALA A 13 1.71 14.04 8.60
CA ALA A 13 2.37 14.76 9.66
C ALA A 13 2.70 13.81 10.83
N ARG A 14 3.57 14.27 11.72
CA ARG A 14 3.86 13.54 12.96
C ARG A 14 2.60 13.31 13.77
N SER A 15 2.56 12.22 14.50
CA SER A 15 1.44 11.83 15.37
C SER A 15 0.15 11.47 14.62
N GLU A 16 0.18 11.43 13.29
CA GLU A 16 -0.99 10.99 12.54
C GLU A 16 -1.15 9.48 12.55
N VAL A 17 -2.40 9.05 12.54
CA VAL A 17 -2.79 7.66 12.33
C VAL A 17 -3.63 7.64 11.06
N ARG A 18 -3.18 6.93 10.05
CA ARG A 18 -3.86 6.91 8.75
C ARG A 18 -4.14 5.49 8.32
N LYS A 19 -5.35 5.29 7.82
CA LYS A 19 -5.71 4.03 7.20
C LYS A 19 -5.38 4.14 5.71
N VAL A 20 -4.56 3.23 5.23
CA VAL A 20 -4.11 3.22 3.83
C VAL A 20 -4.77 2.06 3.12
N ALA A 21 -5.34 2.34 1.94
CA ALA A 21 -5.95 1.32 1.11
C ALA A 21 -5.25 1.30 -0.26
N VAL A 22 -4.99 0.11 -0.77
CA VAL A 22 -4.32 -0.06 -2.06
C VAL A 22 -5.19 -0.91 -2.95
N ASP A 23 -5.53 -0.38 -4.13
CA ASP A 23 -6.30 -1.09 -5.14
C ASP A 23 -5.34 -1.88 -6.03
N LEU A 24 -5.52 -3.19 -6.06
CA LEU A 24 -4.68 -4.08 -6.86
C LEU A 24 -5.41 -4.65 -8.06
N GLY A 25 -6.70 -4.37 -8.18
CA GLY A 25 -7.54 -4.96 -9.22
C GLY A 25 -7.90 -4.04 -10.36
N GLU A 26 -7.43 -2.79 -10.35
CA GLU A 26 -7.84 -1.82 -11.37
C GLU A 26 -7.21 -2.14 -12.71
N ASN A 27 -8.06 -2.44 -13.69
CA ASN A 27 -7.64 -2.61 -15.08
C ASN A 27 -8.52 -1.73 -15.95
N THR A 28 -7.90 -0.80 -16.64
CA THR A 28 -8.56 0.06 -17.60
C THR A 28 -8.30 -0.48 -19.00
N ALA A 29 -9.31 -0.49 -19.85
CA ALA A 29 -9.16 -0.97 -21.22
C ALA A 29 -7.98 -0.31 -21.93
N GLY A 30 -7.03 -1.12 -22.37
CA GLY A 30 -5.82 -0.64 -23.02
C GLY A 30 -4.72 -0.15 -22.10
N VAL A 31 -4.99 -0.03 -20.81
CA VAL A 31 -4.00 0.38 -19.81
C VAL A 31 -4.15 -0.51 -18.59
N GLU A 32 -3.16 -1.32 -18.34
CA GLU A 32 -3.17 -2.18 -17.17
C GLU A 32 -2.61 -1.41 -15.98
N THR A 33 -3.48 -0.98 -15.08
CA THR A 33 -3.09 -0.20 -13.91
C THR A 33 -3.07 -1.07 -12.66
N GLY A 34 -3.86 -2.13 -12.64
CA GLY A 34 -3.83 -3.12 -11.59
C GLY A 34 -2.90 -4.27 -11.95
N VAL A 35 -2.78 -5.21 -11.05
CA VAL A 35 -1.83 -6.31 -11.19
C VAL A 35 -2.48 -7.67 -11.06
N LEU A 36 -3.72 -7.71 -10.59
CA LEU A 36 -4.44 -8.97 -10.49
C LEU A 36 -4.90 -9.40 -11.89
N LYS A 37 -4.65 -10.64 -12.23
CA LYS A 37 -5.21 -11.20 -13.45
C LYS A 37 -6.71 -11.38 -13.28
N ALA A 38 -7.42 -11.42 -14.42
CA ALA A 38 -8.87 -11.61 -14.40
C ALA A 38 -9.24 -12.86 -13.59
N GLY A 39 -10.12 -12.67 -12.63
CA GLY A 39 -10.60 -13.77 -11.78
C GLY A 39 -9.71 -14.12 -10.61
N ASP A 40 -8.54 -13.47 -10.47
CA ASP A 40 -7.67 -13.70 -9.31
C ASP A 40 -7.99 -12.73 -8.19
N THR A 41 -7.61 -13.08 -6.99
CA THR A 41 -7.80 -12.25 -5.79
C THR A 41 -6.57 -12.34 -4.90
N VAL A 42 -6.47 -11.38 -3.97
CA VAL A 42 -5.40 -11.39 -2.99
C VAL A 42 -5.72 -12.39 -1.88
N ALA A 43 -4.79 -13.28 -1.59
CA ALA A 43 -4.93 -14.23 -0.50
C ALA A 43 -4.34 -13.69 0.80
N SER A 44 -3.20 -13.00 0.73
CA SER A 44 -2.53 -12.45 1.90
C SER A 44 -1.62 -11.30 1.49
N GLY A 45 -1.16 -10.54 2.47
CA GLY A 45 -0.23 -9.45 2.21
C GLY A 45 0.60 -9.11 3.43
N ALA A 46 1.69 -8.40 3.19
CA ALA A 46 2.57 -7.89 4.23
C ALA A 46 3.09 -6.52 3.80
N ILE A 47 3.35 -5.66 4.77
CA ILE A 47 3.88 -4.33 4.54
C ILE A 47 5.10 -4.11 5.43
N ALA A 48 6.15 -3.51 4.89
CA ALA A 48 7.35 -3.22 5.64
C ALA A 48 8.00 -1.94 5.15
N VAL A 49 8.82 -1.32 6.00
CA VAL A 49 9.60 -0.14 5.60
C VAL A 49 10.80 -0.64 4.80
N SER A 50 10.91 -0.18 3.56
CA SER A 50 12.00 -0.54 2.65
C SER A 50 13.13 0.49 2.70
N GLU A 51 12.79 1.78 2.75
CA GLU A 51 13.77 2.86 2.82
C GLU A 51 13.26 3.93 3.78
N LYS A 52 14.18 4.61 4.44
CA LYS A 52 13.86 5.68 5.38
C LYS A 52 15.03 6.64 5.49
N PRO A 53 14.81 7.86 6.02
CA PRO A 53 15.93 8.76 6.29
C PRO A 53 16.92 8.12 7.26
N THR A 54 18.20 8.48 7.13
CA THR A 54 19.26 7.94 7.98
C THR A 54 18.95 8.21 9.45
N GLY A 55 19.01 7.17 10.27
CA GLY A 55 18.75 7.28 11.70
C GLY A 55 17.29 7.35 12.08
N ALA A 56 16.38 7.27 11.11
CA ALA A 56 14.95 7.34 11.41
C ALA A 56 14.46 6.04 12.05
N THR A 57 13.44 6.19 12.92
CA THR A 57 12.71 5.05 13.47
C THR A 57 11.64 4.65 12.48
N ASP A 58 11.36 3.36 12.36
CA ASP A 58 10.29 2.91 11.49
C ASP A 58 8.94 3.40 12.00
N PRO A 59 8.06 3.88 11.11
CA PRO A 59 6.67 4.09 11.50
C PRO A 59 6.03 2.75 11.86
N THR A 60 4.99 2.79 12.66
CA THR A 60 4.28 1.58 13.04
C THR A 60 3.28 1.21 11.96
N LEU A 61 3.35 -0.03 11.49
CA LEU A 61 2.48 -0.55 10.45
C LEU A 61 1.68 -1.71 11.03
N SER A 62 0.36 -1.68 10.83
CA SER A 62 -0.47 -2.81 11.23
C SER A 62 -0.35 -3.94 10.22
N ALA A 63 -0.89 -5.10 10.56
CA ALA A 63 -1.00 -6.19 9.61
C ALA A 63 -1.88 -5.78 8.42
N VAL A 64 -1.56 -6.31 7.26
CA VAL A 64 -2.33 -6.07 6.04
C VAL A 64 -3.60 -6.90 6.07
N THR A 65 -4.71 -6.27 5.74
CA THR A 65 -6.03 -6.92 5.68
C THR A 65 -6.54 -6.87 4.25
N VAL A 66 -7.01 -8.00 3.74
CA VAL A 66 -7.65 -8.08 2.43
C VAL A 66 -9.13 -7.75 2.60
N ASN A 67 -9.69 -6.93 1.70
CA ASN A 67 -11.11 -6.59 1.82
C ASN A 67 -11.98 -7.82 1.60
N SER A 68 -12.96 -8.01 2.49
CA SER A 68 -13.91 -9.14 2.41
C SER A 68 -15.22 -8.74 1.76
N SER A 69 -15.40 -7.45 1.48
CA SER A 69 -16.59 -6.92 0.82
C SER A 69 -16.17 -5.71 0.00
N GLY A 70 -17.08 -5.15 -0.76
CA GLY A 70 -16.78 -3.99 -1.60
C GLY A 70 -16.15 -2.85 -0.81
N LEU A 71 -15.13 -2.22 -1.38
CA LEU A 71 -14.41 -1.12 -0.76
C LEU A 71 -14.06 -0.10 -1.84
N TYR A 72 -14.39 1.17 -1.59
CA TYR A 72 -14.00 2.24 -2.51
C TYR A 72 -12.56 2.68 -2.21
N VAL A 73 -11.72 2.66 -3.24
CA VAL A 73 -10.34 3.12 -3.16
C VAL A 73 -10.11 4.04 -4.34
N GLY A 74 -9.81 5.31 -4.06
CA GLY A 74 -9.55 6.29 -5.11
C GLY A 74 -10.73 6.47 -6.06
N GLY A 75 -11.95 6.29 -5.59
CA GLY A 75 -13.15 6.44 -6.41
C GLY A 75 -13.57 5.18 -7.16
N ARG A 76 -12.80 4.10 -7.10
CA ARG A 76 -13.14 2.83 -7.73
C ARG A 76 -13.64 1.85 -6.69
N LEU A 77 -14.73 1.17 -6.98
CA LEU A 77 -15.22 0.10 -6.12
C LEU A 77 -14.41 -1.17 -6.37
N CYS A 78 -13.66 -1.58 -5.34
CA CYS A 78 -12.91 -2.83 -5.37
C CYS A 78 -13.79 -3.95 -4.82
N SER A 79 -13.94 -5.01 -5.58
CA SER A 79 -14.65 -6.21 -5.11
C SER A 79 -13.81 -6.92 -4.04
N ALA A 80 -14.44 -7.83 -3.31
CA ALA A 80 -13.73 -8.62 -2.30
C ALA A 80 -12.48 -9.26 -2.91
N GLY A 81 -11.35 -9.13 -2.22
CA GLY A 81 -10.07 -9.68 -2.66
C GLY A 81 -9.30 -8.81 -3.64
N GLU A 82 -9.77 -7.61 -3.98
CA GLU A 82 -9.09 -6.73 -4.93
C GLU A 82 -8.27 -5.63 -4.26
N ALA A 83 -8.44 -5.41 -2.97
CA ALA A 83 -7.76 -4.34 -2.26
C ALA A 83 -7.22 -4.82 -0.93
N VAL A 84 -6.20 -4.13 -0.44
CA VAL A 84 -5.65 -4.38 0.89
C VAL A 84 -5.64 -3.08 1.68
N THR A 85 -5.73 -3.19 2.99
CA THR A 85 -5.68 -2.04 3.90
C THR A 85 -4.70 -2.32 5.03
N PHE A 86 -4.10 -1.26 5.54
CA PHE A 86 -3.31 -1.32 6.77
C PHE A 86 -3.37 0.04 7.45
N THR A 87 -2.99 0.09 8.71
CA THR A 87 -2.94 1.34 9.47
C THR A 87 -1.49 1.76 9.64
N LEU A 88 -1.23 3.02 9.33
CA LEU A 88 0.07 3.65 9.47
C LEU A 88 0.00 4.60 10.66
N THR A 89 0.90 4.45 11.62
CA THR A 89 0.98 5.31 12.80
C THR A 89 2.36 5.95 12.84
N LEU A 90 2.41 7.27 12.88
CA LEU A 90 3.64 8.03 13.01
C LEU A 90 3.80 8.50 14.46
N GLY A 91 5.03 8.40 14.95
CA GLY A 91 5.36 8.88 16.28
C GLY A 91 5.44 10.40 16.34
N ALA A 92 5.41 10.93 17.55
CA ALA A 92 5.53 12.38 17.79
C ALA A 92 6.90 12.91 17.39
N SER A 93 7.92 12.06 17.35
CA SER A 93 9.29 12.43 17.00
C SER A 93 9.74 11.79 15.68
N GLN A 94 8.80 11.44 14.83
CA GLN A 94 9.11 10.82 13.54
C GLN A 94 10.01 11.75 12.72
N THR A 95 11.08 11.20 12.17
CA THR A 95 12.01 11.99 11.35
C THR A 95 11.32 12.44 10.07
N TYR A 96 11.46 13.71 9.72
CA TYR A 96 10.95 14.23 8.46
C TYR A 96 11.72 13.64 7.28
N GLY A 97 11.04 13.47 6.19
CA GLY A 97 11.65 12.99 4.95
C GLY A 97 10.81 11.93 4.27
N ARG A 98 11.42 11.30 3.29
CA ARG A 98 10.74 10.29 2.48
C ARG A 98 11.02 8.90 3.00
N TYR A 99 9.95 8.15 3.17
CA TYR A 99 9.98 6.72 3.49
C TYR A 99 9.41 5.95 2.30
N VAL A 100 9.94 4.78 2.06
CA VAL A 100 9.38 3.87 1.05
C VAL A 100 8.90 2.63 1.78
N LEU A 101 7.62 2.33 1.61
CA LEU A 101 7.01 1.12 2.16
C LEU A 101 6.91 0.10 1.03
N LEU A 102 7.21 -1.14 1.32
CA LEU A 102 7.07 -2.22 0.34
C LEU A 102 5.89 -3.10 0.75
N LEU A 103 4.89 -3.13 -0.10
CA LEU A 103 3.73 -4.00 0.03
C LEU A 103 4.00 -5.26 -0.79
N THR A 104 3.92 -6.42 -0.16
CA THR A 104 4.04 -7.71 -0.83
C THR A 104 2.74 -8.46 -0.65
N VAL A 105 2.11 -8.86 -1.74
CA VAL A 105 0.87 -9.64 -1.68
C VAL A 105 1.07 -10.96 -2.41
N VAL A 106 0.37 -11.98 -1.92
CA VAL A 106 0.32 -13.29 -2.57
C VAL A 106 -1.11 -13.49 -3.03
N THR A 107 -1.28 -13.85 -4.30
CA THR A 107 -2.61 -14.04 -4.87
C THR A 107 -3.08 -15.47 -4.63
N THR A 108 -4.39 -15.67 -4.82
CA THR A 108 -5.00 -17.00 -4.69
C THR A 108 -4.38 -17.99 -5.68
N ASN A 109 -3.97 -17.52 -6.85
CA ASN A 109 -3.32 -18.37 -7.85
C ASN A 109 -1.82 -18.55 -7.61
N GLY A 110 -1.27 -18.02 -6.52
CA GLY A 110 0.11 -18.25 -6.14
C GLY A 110 1.12 -17.27 -6.70
N GLU A 111 0.68 -16.15 -7.26
CA GLU A 111 1.59 -15.09 -7.71
C GLU A 111 1.97 -14.20 -6.55
N THR A 112 3.21 -13.69 -6.58
CA THR A 112 3.68 -12.71 -5.62
C THR A 112 3.84 -11.37 -6.32
N ILE A 113 3.21 -10.34 -5.76
CA ILE A 113 3.18 -9.00 -6.34
C ILE A 113 3.75 -8.04 -5.32
N LYS A 114 4.61 -7.13 -5.79
CA LYS A 114 5.22 -6.13 -4.91
C LYS A 114 4.90 -4.74 -5.40
N ARG A 115 4.60 -3.84 -4.45
CA ARG A 115 4.29 -2.44 -4.73
C ARG A 115 5.03 -1.55 -3.75
N ARG A 116 5.55 -0.46 -4.25
CA ARG A 116 6.18 0.57 -3.42
C ARG A 116 5.20 1.69 -3.17
N LEU A 117 5.11 2.09 -1.92
CA LEU A 117 4.30 3.22 -1.49
C LEU A 117 5.25 4.30 -0.98
N LEU A 118 5.12 5.50 -1.51
CA LEU A 118 5.96 6.63 -1.09
C LEU A 118 5.25 7.38 0.01
N LEU A 119 5.96 7.62 1.11
CA LEU A 119 5.43 8.30 2.28
C LEU A 119 6.31 9.50 2.56
N ASP A 120 5.75 10.71 2.45
CA ASP A 120 6.44 11.93 2.78
C ASP A 120 5.98 12.41 4.15
N VAL A 121 6.89 12.42 5.13
CA VAL A 121 6.62 12.94 6.47
C VAL A 121 7.14 14.37 6.51
N GLY A 122 6.23 15.28 6.75
CA GLY A 122 6.56 16.71 6.74
C GLY A 122 5.99 17.45 7.93
N ALA A 123 6.28 18.75 7.96
CA ALA A 123 5.74 19.63 8.97
C ALA A 123 4.22 19.77 8.77
N GLU A 124 3.53 19.96 9.89
CA GLU A 124 2.10 20.20 9.88
C GLU A 124 1.74 21.52 9.21
#